data_d86221432bd4b784d5a809e21d969bdd
#
_entry.id   d86221432bd4b784d5a809e21d969bdd
#
_cell.length_a   1.000
_cell.length_b   1.000
_cell.length_c   1.000
_cell.angle_alpha   90.00
_cell.angle_beta   90.00
_cell.angle_gamma   90.00
#
_symmetry.space_group_name_H-M   'P 1'
#
loop_
_entity.id
_entity.type
_entity.pdbx_description
1 polymer ?
#
loop_
_entity_poly.entity_id
_entity_poly.type
_entity_poly.pdbx_seq_one_letter_code
_entity_poly.pdbx_strand_id
1 'polypeptide(L)'
;MTSFDIVYTAFLSKVLEDEWGEWKEAEVKEDLFTLLQAAIARFKFPRVSLEYTSEGFTDTLTNDEVQILASYMKCEWLNRNILTWENVKPLYEERDFSQANLLDKFNNMLAAEQAQAAKLEASYYRSVKKRPF
;
A
#
# COMPACT_ATOMS: atom_id res chain seq x y z
N MET A 1 -3.48 12.35 -17.18
CA MET A 1 -2.99 12.72 -15.85
C MET A 1 -3.84 12.07 -14.77
N THR A 2 -3.21 11.50 -13.75
CA THR A 2 -3.91 10.81 -12.66
C THR A 2 -3.57 11.48 -11.33
N SER A 3 -4.58 11.96 -10.61
CA SER A 3 -4.39 12.53 -9.29
C SER A 3 -3.95 11.45 -8.30
N PHE A 4 -3.08 11.79 -7.36
CA PHE A 4 -2.71 10.90 -6.26
C PHE A 4 -3.93 10.46 -5.44
N ASP A 5 -4.95 11.31 -5.35
CA ASP A 5 -6.16 11.01 -4.57
C ASP A 5 -6.87 9.74 -5.04
N ILE A 6 -6.77 9.42 -6.32
CA ILE A 6 -7.35 8.19 -6.87
C ILE A 6 -6.68 6.96 -6.25
N VAL A 7 -5.35 6.98 -6.18
CA VAL A 7 -4.59 5.88 -5.56
C VAL A 7 -4.81 5.86 -4.05
N TYR A 8 -4.82 7.03 -3.40
CA TYR A 8 -5.06 7.14 -1.97
C TYR A 8 -6.44 6.59 -1.59
N THR A 9 -7.47 6.90 -2.37
CA THR A 9 -8.81 6.39 -2.13
C THR A 9 -8.84 4.86 -2.24
N ALA A 10 -8.18 4.31 -3.23
CA ALA A 10 -8.08 2.86 -3.40
C ALA A 10 -7.35 2.21 -2.22
N PHE A 11 -6.26 2.81 -1.74
CA PHE A 11 -5.53 2.34 -0.56
C PHE A 11 -6.40 2.39 0.70
N LEU A 12 -7.04 3.53 0.94
CA LEU A 12 -7.84 3.72 2.14
C LEU A 12 -9.03 2.76 2.20
N SER A 13 -9.60 2.41 1.05
CA SER A 13 -10.67 1.42 0.99
C SER A 13 -10.20 0.01 1.38
N LYS A 14 -8.91 -0.28 1.21
CA LYS A 14 -8.32 -1.57 1.59
C LYS A 14 -7.96 -1.64 3.07
N VAL A 15 -7.73 -0.51 3.70
CA VAL A 15 -7.23 -0.44 5.07
C VAL A 15 -8.34 -0.32 6.10
N LEU A 16 -9.41 0.40 5.83
CA LEU A 16 -10.58 0.57 6.71
C LEU A 16 -10.21 0.87 8.17
N GLU A 17 -9.22 1.73 8.39
CA GLU A 17 -8.72 1.99 9.72
C GLU A 17 -9.27 3.27 10.33
N ASP A 18 -9.79 3.16 11.55
CA ASP A 18 -10.28 4.30 12.30
C ASP A 18 -9.16 5.22 12.79
N GLU A 19 -7.93 4.72 12.83
CA GLU A 19 -6.76 5.49 13.26
C GLU A 19 -6.54 6.76 12.45
N TRP A 20 -6.90 6.73 11.17
CA TRP A 20 -6.74 7.88 10.28
C TRP A 20 -7.66 9.04 10.65
N GLY A 21 -8.79 8.75 11.31
CA GLY A 21 -9.75 9.78 11.72
C GLY A 21 -9.25 10.74 12.78
N GLU A 22 -8.23 10.34 13.53
CA GLU A 22 -7.63 11.15 14.58
C GLU A 22 -6.48 12.02 14.08
N TRP A 23 -6.03 11.82 12.85
CA TRP A 23 -4.90 12.52 12.27
C TRP A 23 -5.36 13.79 11.57
N LYS A 24 -4.50 14.79 11.57
CA LYS A 24 -4.73 15.98 10.77
C LYS A 24 -4.63 15.63 9.29
N GLU A 25 -5.45 16.23 8.47
CA GLU A 25 -5.49 15.97 7.04
C GLU A 25 -4.12 16.10 6.38
N ALA A 26 -3.35 17.14 6.75
CA ALA A 26 -2.02 17.35 6.19
C ALA A 26 -1.05 16.22 6.55
N GLU A 27 -1.11 15.72 7.79
CA GLU A 27 -0.27 14.63 8.24
C GLU A 27 -0.63 13.32 7.53
N VAL A 28 -1.91 13.09 7.31
CA VAL A 28 -2.38 11.91 6.59
C VAL A 28 -1.88 11.94 5.14
N LYS A 29 -1.99 13.08 4.48
CA LYS A 29 -1.54 13.22 3.09
C LYS A 29 -0.03 13.02 2.93
N GLU A 30 0.75 13.58 3.86
CA GLU A 30 2.20 13.41 3.85
C GLU A 30 2.58 11.95 4.03
N ASP A 31 1.93 11.28 4.95
CA ASP A 31 2.14 9.87 5.23
C ASP A 31 1.73 9.00 4.04
N LEU A 32 0.58 9.30 3.42
CA LEU A 32 0.12 8.62 2.22
C LEU A 32 1.11 8.77 1.07
N PHE A 33 1.68 9.94 0.90
CA PHE A 33 2.67 10.18 -0.15
C PHE A 33 3.94 9.34 0.08
N THR A 34 4.39 9.22 1.33
CA THR A 34 5.53 8.37 1.67
C THR A 34 5.25 6.91 1.31
N LEU A 35 4.05 6.42 1.63
CA LEU A 35 3.65 5.06 1.28
C LEU A 35 3.57 4.88 -0.24
N LEU A 36 3.06 5.88 -0.94
CA LEU A 36 2.97 5.84 -2.39
C LEU A 36 4.35 5.77 -3.05
N GLN A 37 5.32 6.55 -2.56
CA GLN A 37 6.67 6.52 -3.09
C GLN A 37 7.30 5.13 -2.97
N ALA A 38 7.08 4.46 -1.82
CA ALA A 38 7.56 3.10 -1.61
C ALA A 38 6.85 2.11 -2.55
N ALA A 39 5.55 2.30 -2.78
CA ALA A 39 4.79 1.46 -3.70
C ALA A 39 5.28 1.60 -5.15
N ILE A 40 5.56 2.82 -5.58
CA ILE A 40 6.09 3.09 -6.93
C ILE A 40 7.39 2.33 -7.14
N ALA A 41 8.27 2.31 -6.13
CA ALA A 41 9.54 1.61 -6.21
C ALA A 41 9.36 0.10 -6.36
N ARG A 42 8.26 -0.47 -5.88
CA ARG A 42 7.98 -1.91 -5.98
C ARG A 42 7.36 -2.33 -7.30
N PHE A 43 6.68 -1.42 -7.99
CA PHE A 43 6.03 -1.73 -9.27
C PHE A 43 7.08 -1.67 -10.38
N LYS A 44 7.63 -2.81 -10.75
CA LYS A 44 8.83 -2.89 -11.59
C LYS A 44 8.57 -2.66 -13.08
N PHE A 45 7.44 -3.11 -13.60
CA PHE A 45 7.19 -3.12 -15.03
C PHE A 45 5.82 -2.54 -15.39
N PRO A 46 5.54 -1.28 -15.03
CA PRO A 46 4.30 -0.64 -15.46
C PRO A 46 4.34 -0.36 -16.97
N ARG A 47 3.18 -0.38 -17.61
CA ARG A 47 3.06 -0.06 -19.03
C ARG A 47 3.12 1.43 -19.31
N VAL A 48 2.91 2.24 -18.29
CA VAL A 48 2.94 3.69 -18.38
C VAL A 48 4.06 4.20 -17.48
N SER A 49 4.50 5.43 -17.73
CA SER A 49 5.45 6.07 -16.83
C SER A 49 4.78 6.37 -15.49
N LEU A 50 5.48 6.10 -14.41
CA LEU A 50 5.04 6.47 -13.06
C LEU A 50 5.65 7.80 -12.61
N GLU A 51 6.17 8.58 -13.55
CA GLU A 51 6.65 9.92 -13.25
C GLU A 51 5.51 10.79 -12.74
N TYR A 52 5.83 11.66 -11.80
CA TYR A 52 4.82 12.48 -11.16
C TYR A 52 5.33 13.89 -10.87
N THR A 53 4.37 14.80 -10.72
CA THR A 53 4.60 16.18 -10.26
C THR A 53 3.91 16.34 -8.90
N SER A 54 3.90 17.56 -8.37
CA SER A 54 3.17 17.85 -7.13
C SER A 54 1.66 17.62 -7.25
N GLU A 55 1.13 17.56 -8.47
CA GLU A 55 -0.31 17.41 -8.73
C GLU A 55 -0.74 15.96 -8.95
N GLY A 56 0.18 15.07 -9.31
CA GLY A 56 -0.15 13.67 -9.58
C GLY A 56 0.75 13.07 -10.65
N PHE A 57 0.35 11.91 -11.13
CA PHE A 57 1.07 11.23 -12.20
C PHE A 57 0.85 11.95 -13.51
N THR A 58 1.91 12.05 -14.32
CA THR A 58 1.83 12.70 -15.64
C THR A 58 1.01 11.86 -16.63
N ASP A 59 1.12 10.53 -16.53
CA ASP A 59 0.35 9.60 -17.36
C ASP A 59 -0.98 9.24 -16.71
N THR A 60 -1.92 8.74 -17.52
CA THR A 60 -3.18 8.23 -17.02
C THR A 60 -3.04 6.76 -16.68
N LEU A 61 -3.23 6.43 -15.40
CA LEU A 61 -3.15 5.06 -14.91
C LEU A 61 -4.47 4.33 -15.14
N THR A 62 -4.38 3.05 -15.50
CA THR A 62 -5.58 2.20 -15.55
C THR A 62 -5.96 1.79 -14.11
N ASN A 63 -7.19 1.28 -13.97
CA ASN A 63 -7.64 0.78 -12.67
C ASN A 63 -6.74 -0.33 -12.14
N ASP A 64 -6.24 -1.20 -13.01
CA ASP A 64 -5.33 -2.28 -12.61
C ASP A 64 -4.05 -1.71 -12.00
N GLU A 65 -3.48 -0.68 -12.62
CA GLU A 65 -2.28 -0.02 -12.13
C GLU A 65 -2.52 0.66 -10.79
N VAL A 66 -3.68 1.32 -10.64
CA VAL A 66 -4.07 1.95 -9.38
C VAL A 66 -4.20 0.90 -8.26
N GLN A 67 -4.82 -0.24 -8.55
CA GLN A 67 -5.01 -1.30 -7.56
C GLN A 67 -3.68 -1.95 -7.16
N ILE A 68 -2.76 -2.12 -8.09
CA ILE A 68 -1.42 -2.64 -7.78
C ILE A 68 -0.68 -1.69 -6.85
N LEU A 69 -0.68 -0.40 -7.15
CA LEU A 69 -0.04 0.60 -6.29
C LEU A 69 -0.68 0.63 -4.91
N ALA A 70 -2.01 0.62 -4.83
CA ALA A 70 -2.72 0.61 -3.55
C ALA A 70 -2.39 -0.63 -2.72
N SER A 71 -2.26 -1.79 -3.36
CA SER A 71 -1.89 -3.03 -2.68
C SER A 71 -0.47 -2.95 -2.13
N TYR A 72 0.47 -2.42 -2.87
CA TYR A 72 1.83 -2.21 -2.37
C TYR A 72 1.90 -1.18 -1.26
N MET A 73 1.07 -0.12 -1.33
CA MET A 73 0.95 0.84 -0.24
C MET A 73 0.50 0.15 1.05
N LYS A 74 -0.46 -0.77 0.94
CA LYS A 74 -0.94 -1.53 2.09
C LYS A 74 0.17 -2.43 2.65
N CYS A 75 0.96 -3.06 1.80
CA CYS A 75 2.11 -3.84 2.23
C CYS A 75 3.10 -2.98 3.03
N GLU A 76 3.40 -1.79 2.55
CA GLU A 76 4.30 -0.86 3.24
C GLU A 76 3.72 -0.38 4.57
N TRP A 77 2.43 -0.09 4.59
CA TRP A 77 1.74 0.32 5.80
C TRP A 77 1.77 -0.79 6.86
N LEU A 78 1.51 -2.04 6.46
CA LEU A 78 1.58 -3.19 7.36
C LEU A 78 3.00 -3.41 7.88
N ASN A 79 3.99 -3.32 7.00
CA ASN A 79 5.40 -3.45 7.35
C ASN A 79 5.80 -2.41 8.41
N ARG A 80 5.37 -1.17 8.22
CA ARG A 80 5.65 -0.10 9.17
C ARG A 80 5.00 -0.36 10.53
N ASN A 81 3.76 -0.86 10.53
CA ASN A 81 3.07 -1.21 11.78
C ASN A 81 3.78 -2.36 12.50
N ILE A 82 4.24 -3.37 11.76
CA ILE A 82 4.99 -4.49 12.32
C ILE A 82 6.27 -3.99 12.99
N LEU A 83 7.03 -3.14 12.32
CA LEU A 83 8.27 -2.58 12.86
C LEU A 83 8.00 -1.74 14.11
N THR A 84 6.93 -0.96 14.10
CA THR A 84 6.54 -0.15 15.26
C THR A 84 6.24 -1.06 16.45
N TRP A 85 5.46 -2.13 16.26
CA TRP A 85 5.13 -3.06 17.32
C TRP A 85 6.35 -3.82 17.83
N GLU A 86 7.26 -4.23 16.95
CA GLU A 86 8.51 -4.89 17.34
C GLU A 86 9.38 -3.98 18.21
N ASN A 87 9.42 -2.69 17.91
CA ASN A 87 10.18 -1.72 18.69
C ASN A 87 9.54 -1.41 20.03
N VAL A 88 8.23 -1.47 20.13
CA VAL A 88 7.49 -1.16 21.36
C VAL A 88 7.36 -2.39 22.26
N LYS A 89 7.37 -3.58 21.71
CA LYS A 89 7.18 -4.86 22.45
C LYS A 89 8.03 -4.97 23.70
N PRO A 90 9.33 -4.65 23.71
CA PRO A 90 10.14 -4.76 24.92
C PRO A 90 9.70 -3.86 26.07
N LEU A 91 8.90 -2.81 25.79
CA LEU A 91 8.41 -1.88 26.80
C LEU A 91 7.17 -2.37 27.53
N TYR A 92 6.55 -3.47 27.05
CA TYR A 92 5.29 -3.98 27.57
C TYR A 92 5.35 -5.48 27.87
N GLU A 93 6.41 -5.92 28.56
CA GLU A 93 6.74 -7.33 28.74
C GLU A 93 5.66 -8.21 29.36
N GLU A 94 4.84 -7.66 30.25
CA GLU A 94 3.85 -8.47 30.98
C GLU A 94 2.43 -8.46 30.38
N ARG A 95 2.21 -7.69 29.32
CA ARG A 95 0.90 -7.58 28.67
C ARG A 95 0.90 -8.22 27.29
N ASP A 96 1.80 -9.16 27.09
CA ASP A 96 2.23 -9.60 25.78
C ASP A 96 1.24 -10.43 24.97
N PHE A 97 0.25 -11.03 25.58
CA PHE A 97 -0.61 -11.94 24.84
C PHE A 97 -1.41 -11.24 23.74
N SER A 98 -2.01 -10.09 24.05
CA SER A 98 -2.78 -9.36 23.07
C SER A 98 -1.90 -8.70 22.01
N GLN A 99 -0.70 -8.27 22.40
CA GLN A 99 0.24 -7.62 21.48
C GLN A 99 0.93 -8.62 20.57
N ALA A 100 1.30 -9.79 21.10
CA ALA A 100 1.87 -10.86 20.28
C ALA A 100 0.85 -11.34 19.25
N ASN A 101 -0.43 -11.46 19.64
CA ASN A 101 -1.51 -11.83 18.74
C ASN A 101 -1.73 -10.76 17.66
N LEU A 102 -1.62 -9.50 18.04
CA LEU A 102 -1.75 -8.39 17.09
C LEU A 102 -0.61 -8.40 16.08
N LEU A 103 0.61 -8.65 16.53
CA LEU A 103 1.77 -8.77 15.65
C LEU A 103 1.62 -9.92 14.66
N ASP A 104 1.17 -11.09 15.15
CA ASP A 104 0.89 -12.24 14.30
C ASP A 104 -0.19 -11.92 13.28
N LYS A 105 -1.24 -11.19 13.69
CA LYS A 105 -2.30 -10.75 12.79
C LYS A 105 -1.75 -9.85 11.69
N PHE A 106 -0.91 -8.88 12.03
CA PHE A 106 -0.28 -8.00 11.04
C PHE A 106 0.61 -8.78 10.08
N ASN A 107 1.40 -9.73 10.57
CA ASN A 107 2.23 -10.57 9.73
C ASN A 107 1.40 -11.42 8.76
N ASN A 108 0.29 -11.96 9.22
CA ASN A 108 -0.63 -12.72 8.38
C ASN A 108 -1.29 -11.83 7.32
N MET A 109 -1.68 -10.63 7.70
CA MET A 109 -2.25 -9.64 6.77
C MET A 109 -1.24 -9.23 5.72
N LEU A 110 0.02 -9.04 6.12
CA LEU A 110 1.09 -8.69 5.18
C LEU A 110 1.32 -9.81 4.17
N ALA A 111 1.41 -11.05 4.63
CA ALA A 111 1.59 -12.20 3.73
C ALA A 111 0.42 -12.33 2.75
N ALA A 112 -0.82 -12.13 3.22
CA ALA A 112 -2.00 -12.17 2.37
C ALA A 112 -1.99 -11.05 1.34
N GLU A 113 -1.60 -9.83 1.74
CA GLU A 113 -1.57 -8.69 0.82
C GLU A 113 -0.43 -8.81 -0.18
N GLN A 114 0.72 -9.36 0.22
CA GLN A 114 1.81 -9.63 -0.72
C GLN A 114 1.39 -10.64 -1.77
N ALA A 115 0.65 -11.69 -1.38
CA ALA A 115 0.10 -12.66 -2.30
C ALA A 115 -0.92 -12.01 -3.24
N GLN A 116 -1.76 -11.12 -2.72
CA GLN A 116 -2.75 -10.38 -3.52
C GLN A 116 -2.05 -9.46 -4.52
N ALA A 117 -1.03 -8.73 -4.12
CA ALA A 117 -0.25 -7.86 -5.00
C ALA A 117 0.40 -8.66 -6.13
N ALA A 118 1.00 -9.81 -5.80
CA ALA A 118 1.61 -10.68 -6.80
C ALA A 118 0.57 -11.19 -7.80
N LYS A 119 -0.63 -11.51 -7.32
CA LYS A 119 -1.74 -11.97 -8.15
C LYS A 119 -2.22 -10.88 -9.09
N LEU A 120 -2.35 -9.65 -8.58
CA LEU A 120 -2.74 -8.50 -9.38
C LEU A 120 -1.71 -8.21 -10.47
N GLU A 121 -0.43 -8.24 -10.14
CA GLU A 121 0.63 -8.02 -11.12
C GLU A 121 0.67 -9.13 -12.16
N ALA A 122 0.55 -10.39 -11.75
CA ALA A 122 0.53 -11.52 -12.68
C ALA A 122 -0.63 -11.40 -13.67
N SER A 123 -1.81 -11.02 -13.17
CA SER A 123 -2.98 -10.78 -14.02
C SER A 123 -2.75 -9.61 -14.98
N TYR A 124 -2.15 -8.55 -14.48
CA TYR A 124 -1.82 -7.37 -15.26
C TYR A 124 -0.86 -7.72 -16.41
N TYR A 125 0.20 -8.45 -16.14
CA TYR A 125 1.18 -8.83 -17.16
C TYR A 125 0.59 -9.81 -18.18
N ARG A 126 -0.26 -10.73 -17.75
CA ARG A 126 -0.95 -11.65 -18.65
C ARG A 126 -1.88 -10.94 -19.61
N SER A 127 -2.53 -9.87 -19.18
CA SER A 127 -3.44 -9.12 -20.03
C SER A 127 -2.70 -8.45 -21.19
N VAL A 128 -1.39 -8.14 -21.02
CA VAL A 128 -0.55 -7.63 -22.12
C VAL A 128 -0.36 -8.70 -23.20
N LYS A 129 -0.11 -9.93 -22.76
CA LYS A 129 0.15 -11.06 -23.69
C LYS A 129 -1.08 -11.48 -24.49
N LYS A 130 -2.26 -11.18 -23.99
CA LYS A 130 -3.53 -11.58 -24.62
C LYS A 130 -4.03 -10.61 -25.66
N ARG A 131 -3.39 -9.47 -25.83
CA ARG A 131 -3.82 -8.50 -26.84
C ARG A 131 -3.44 -9.00 -28.23
N PRO A 132 -4.42 -9.22 -29.11
CA PRO A 132 -4.09 -9.52 -30.49
C PRO A 132 -3.50 -8.27 -31.12
N PHE A 133 -2.54 -8.48 -31.92
CA PHE A 133 -1.93 -7.39 -32.70
C PHE A 133 -2.46 -7.41 -34.12
#